data_1ac80156c9df072d1faf5dd07d2407bb
#
_entry.id   1ac80156c9df072d1faf5dd07d2407bb
#
_cell.length_a   1.000
_cell.length_b   1.000
_cell.length_c   1.000
_cell.angle_alpha   90.00
_cell.angle_beta   90.00
_cell.angle_gamma   90.00
#
_symmetry.space_group_name_H-M   'P 1'
#
loop_
_entity.id
_entity.type
_entity.pdbx_description
1 polymer ?
#
loop_
_entity_poly.entity_id
_entity_poly.type
_entity_poly.pdbx_seq_one_letter_code
_entity_poly.pdbx_strand_id
1 'polypeptide(L)' 'MKDLYDLHEQGWWVKVSPLARTEPECWVCSIYKKGKLSWITEKCKDFNDPKSAYEWAWNFITDKNTK' A
#
# COMPACT_ATOMS: atom_id res chain seq x y z
N MET A 1 14.53 -2.31 9.15
CA MET A 1 13.13 -2.61 9.41
C MET A 1 12.23 -1.80 8.49
N LYS A 2 11.20 -2.42 7.97
CA LYS A 2 10.26 -1.76 7.07
C LYS A 2 9.40 -0.78 7.85
N ASP A 3 9.37 0.45 7.41
CA ASP A 3 8.66 1.50 8.12
C ASP A 3 7.80 2.29 7.13
N LEU A 4 6.49 2.23 7.31
CA LEU A 4 5.57 2.94 6.44
C LEU A 4 5.67 4.45 6.56
N TYR A 5 6.16 4.95 7.70
CA TYR A 5 6.37 6.38 7.84
C TYR A 5 7.43 6.90 6.88
N ASP A 6 8.46 6.11 6.63
CA ASP A 6 9.48 6.50 5.67
C ASP A 6 8.89 6.64 4.28
N LEU A 7 7.99 5.72 3.92
CA LEU A 7 7.33 5.78 2.63
C LEU A 7 6.42 7.01 2.54
N HIS A 8 5.74 7.32 3.63
CA HIS A 8 4.85 8.46 3.64
C HIS A 8 5.63 9.77 3.46
N GLU A 9 6.79 9.87 4.05
CA GLU A 9 7.64 11.06 3.89
C GLU A 9 8.14 11.20 2.47
N GLN A 10 8.23 10.11 1.76
CA GLN A 10 8.65 10.13 0.35
C GLN A 10 7.48 10.40 -0.59
N GLY A 11 6.30 10.61 -0.06
CA GLY A 11 5.14 10.90 -0.88
C GLY A 11 4.29 9.68 -1.24
N TRP A 12 4.39 8.62 -0.43
CA TRP A 12 3.62 7.41 -0.65
C TRP A 12 2.70 7.12 0.53
N TRP A 13 1.56 6.53 0.25
CA TRP A 13 0.61 6.14 1.28
C TRP A 13 0.14 4.72 0.99
N VAL A 14 0.16 3.88 2.00
CA VAL A 14 -0.29 2.49 1.87
C VAL A 14 -1.48 2.28 2.78
N LYS A 15 -2.58 1.79 2.22
CA LYS A 15 -3.78 1.50 2.99
C LYS A 15 -4.13 0.04 2.81
N VAL A 16 -4.30 -0.67 3.92
CA VAL A 16 -4.70 -2.07 3.91
C VAL A 16 -5.98 -2.19 4.71
N SER A 17 -7.00 -2.77 4.12
CA SER A 17 -8.28 -2.93 4.80
C SER A 17 -8.97 -4.20 4.35
N PRO A 18 -9.85 -4.76 5.18
CA PRO A 18 -10.61 -5.94 4.78
C PRO A 18 -11.54 -5.60 3.61
N LEU A 19 -11.61 -6.51 2.67
CA LEU A 19 -12.41 -6.28 1.48
C LEU A 19 -13.89 -6.29 1.79
N ALA A 20 -14.32 -7.24 2.61
CA ALA A 20 -15.72 -7.38 2.92
C ALA A 20 -15.91 -7.69 4.40
N ARG A 21 -17.08 -7.37 4.91
CA ARG A 21 -17.39 -7.63 6.30
C ARG A 21 -17.49 -9.10 6.60
N THR A 22 -17.90 -9.87 5.62
CA THR A 22 -18.15 -11.30 5.80
C THR A 22 -16.99 -12.17 5.40
N GLU A 23 -15.97 -11.58 4.80
CA GLU A 23 -14.82 -12.35 4.31
C GLU A 23 -13.54 -11.76 4.86
N PRO A 24 -13.24 -12.03 6.12
CA PRO A 24 -12.06 -11.42 6.75
C PRO A 24 -10.74 -11.90 6.19
N GLU A 25 -10.75 -12.92 5.34
CA GLU A 25 -9.52 -13.42 4.73
C GLU A 25 -9.14 -12.69 3.47
N CYS A 26 -9.96 -11.75 3.03
CA CYS A 26 -9.71 -10.99 1.84
C CYS A 26 -9.36 -9.55 2.22
N TRP A 27 -8.18 -9.12 1.86
CA TRP A 27 -7.69 -7.79 2.19
C TRP A 27 -7.32 -7.04 0.92
N VAL A 28 -7.63 -5.75 0.89
CA VAL A 28 -7.28 -4.89 -0.23
C VAL A 28 -6.14 -3.97 0.19
N CYS A 29 -5.08 -3.97 -0.59
CA CYS A 29 -3.97 -3.08 -0.39
C CYS A 29 -3.99 -2.02 -1.47
N SER A 30 -4.05 -0.76 -1.08
CA SER A 30 -4.05 0.36 -2.02
C SER A 30 -2.80 1.18 -1.80
N ILE A 31 -2.13 1.53 -2.87
CA ILE A 31 -0.95 2.38 -2.83
C ILE A 31 -1.29 3.71 -3.48
N TYR A 32 -1.05 4.79 -2.76
CA TYR A 32 -1.32 6.13 -3.25
C TYR A 32 -0.02 6.90 -3.37
N LYS A 33 0.03 7.79 -4.33
CA LYS A 33 1.16 8.69 -4.49
C LYS A 33 0.68 10.11 -4.34
N LYS A 34 1.46 10.94 -3.67
CA LYS A 34 1.09 12.33 -3.44
C LYS A 34 1.08 13.12 -4.73
N GLY A 35 -0.06 13.71 -5.05
CA GLY A 35 -0.19 14.58 -6.19
C GLY A 35 -0.16 16.04 -5.76
N LYS A 36 -0.46 16.93 -6.68
CA LYS A 36 -0.43 18.36 -6.37
C LYS A 36 -1.57 18.78 -5.47
N LEU A 37 -2.73 18.21 -5.66
CA LEU A 37 -3.94 18.58 -4.91
C LEU A 37 -4.41 17.49 -3.97
N SER A 38 -4.13 16.24 -4.28
CA SER A 38 -4.61 15.14 -3.47
C SER A 38 -3.79 13.90 -3.75
N TRP A 39 -4.06 12.84 -3.00
CA TRP A 39 -3.43 11.55 -3.20
C TRP A 39 -4.05 10.86 -4.39
N ILE A 40 -3.21 10.27 -5.23
CA ILE A 40 -3.65 9.56 -6.43
C ILE A 40 -3.39 8.07 -6.24
N THR A 41 -4.39 7.24 -6.52
CA THR A 41 -4.23 5.80 -6.43
C THR A 41 -3.26 5.32 -7.50
N GLU A 42 -2.17 4.74 -7.09
CA GLU A 42 -1.15 4.24 -8.01
C GLU A 42 -1.39 2.77 -8.34
N LYS A 43 -1.73 1.97 -7.34
CA LYS A 43 -1.92 0.54 -7.52
C LYS A 43 -2.80 -0.01 -6.41
N CYS A 44 -3.53 -1.10 -6.72
CA CYS A 44 -4.32 -1.79 -5.70
C CYS A 44 -4.32 -3.28 -6.02
N LYS A 45 -4.32 -4.10 -4.98
CA LYS A 45 -4.29 -5.54 -5.15
C LYS A 45 -4.89 -6.23 -3.94
N ASP A 46 -5.47 -7.41 -4.16
CA ASP A 46 -6.09 -8.20 -3.11
C ASP A 46 -5.10 -9.20 -2.53
N PHE A 47 -5.22 -9.45 -1.24
CA PHE A 47 -4.37 -10.40 -0.55
C PHE A 47 -5.17 -11.22 0.44
N ASN A 48 -4.59 -12.33 0.89
CA ASN A 48 -5.24 -13.19 1.88
C ASN A 48 -4.94 -12.75 3.30
N ASP A 49 -3.90 -11.95 3.51
CA ASP A 49 -3.57 -11.46 4.83
C ASP A 49 -2.92 -10.08 4.72
N PRO A 50 -2.99 -9.28 5.80
CA PRO A 50 -2.45 -7.91 5.74
C PRO A 50 -0.93 -7.85 5.68
N LYS A 51 -0.27 -8.85 6.24
CA LYS A 51 1.19 -8.86 6.24
C LYS A 51 1.75 -8.95 4.82
N SER A 52 1.20 -9.85 4.02
CA SER A 52 1.60 -9.98 2.63
C SER A 52 1.30 -8.71 1.85
N ALA A 53 0.19 -8.07 2.16
CA ALA A 53 -0.19 -6.83 1.51
C ALA A 53 0.85 -5.73 1.78
N TYR A 54 1.27 -5.59 3.02
CA TYR A 54 2.27 -4.59 3.37
C TYR A 54 3.62 -4.88 2.73
N GLU A 55 4.02 -6.15 2.68
CA GLU A 55 5.27 -6.51 2.05
C GLU A 55 5.25 -6.22 0.57
N TRP A 56 4.15 -6.51 -0.07
CA TRP A 56 4.01 -6.23 -1.49
C TRP A 56 4.12 -4.73 -1.76
N ALA A 57 3.45 -3.93 -0.93
CA ALA A 57 3.48 -2.48 -1.09
C ALA A 57 4.88 -1.93 -0.89
N TRP A 58 5.57 -2.42 0.13
CA TRP A 58 6.92 -2.00 0.42
C TRP A 58 7.85 -2.28 -0.77
N ASN A 59 7.75 -3.50 -1.31
CA ASN A 59 8.59 -3.89 -2.42
C ASN A 59 8.27 -3.11 -3.69
N PHE A 60 6.98 -2.85 -3.92
CA PHE A 60 6.55 -2.08 -5.07
C PHE A 60 7.13 -0.67 -5.03
N ILE A 61 7.01 -0.01 -3.90
CA ILE A 61 7.47 1.37 -3.76
C ILE A 61 8.99 1.44 -3.78
N THR A 62 9.64 0.51 -3.10
CA THR A 62 11.09 0.48 -3.06
C THR A 62 11.68 0.25 -4.44
N ASP A 63 11.07 -0.61 -5.21
CA ASP A 63 11.52 -0.90 -6.56
C ASP A 63 11.39 0.35 -7.44
N LYS A 64 10.31 1.09 -7.29
CA LYS A 64 10.13 2.32 -8.05
C LYS A 64 11.12 3.40 -7.63
N ASN A 65 11.42 3.48 -6.35
CA ASN A 65 12.35 4.49 -5.85
C ASN A 65 13.80 4.19 -6.21
N THR A 66 14.10 2.95 -6.50
CA THR A 66 15.46 2.55 -6.83
C THR A 66 15.89 3.09 -8.19
N LYS A 67 14.94 3.43 -9.01
CA LYS A 67 15.26 4.02 -10.30
C LYS A 67 15.39 5.52 -10.19
#